data_1216ec1c4aa197a6d3f81fda5a25874f
#
_entry.id   1216ec1c4aa197a6d3f81fda5a25874f
#
_cell.length_a   1.000
_cell.length_b   1.000
_cell.length_c   1.000
_cell.angle_alpha   90.00
_cell.angle_beta   90.00
_cell.angle_gamma   90.00
#
_symmetry.space_group_name_H-M   'P 1'
#
loop_
_entity.id
_entity.type
_entity.pdbx_description
1 polymer ?
#
loop_
_entity_poly.entity_id
_entity_poly.type
_entity_poly.pdbx_seq_one_letter_code
_entity_poly.pdbx_strand_id
1 'polypeptide(L)' 'MYVLARHEGESILMLDGIIEVKVLSVTGKIARIGIEAPKEIDIIRKELVEQEQSENDE' A
#
# COMPACT_ATOMS: atom_id res chain seq x y z
N MET A 1 7.09 -6.68 14.09
CA MET A 1 6.28 -6.35 12.90
C MET A 1 4.83 -6.69 13.16
N TYR A 2 3.94 -5.86 12.71
CA TYR A 2 2.51 -6.10 12.91
C TYR A 2 1.99 -6.82 11.69
N VAL A 3 1.39 -7.96 11.86
CA VAL A 3 0.95 -8.77 10.74
C VAL A 3 -0.57 -8.91 10.78
N LEU A 4 -1.20 -8.62 9.66
CA LEU A 4 -2.64 -8.73 9.55
C LEU A 4 -2.98 -9.56 8.33
N ALA A 5 -4.00 -10.37 8.43
CA ALA A 5 -4.48 -11.16 7.31
C ALA A 5 -5.78 -10.54 6.82
N ARG A 6 -5.85 -10.25 5.52
CA ARG A 6 -7.03 -9.66 4.95
C ARG A 6 -7.43 -10.40 3.70
N HIS A 7 -8.74 -10.49 3.46
CA HIS A 7 -9.24 -11.09 2.23
C HIS A 7 -9.41 -10.01 1.18
N GLU A 8 -9.64 -10.43 -0.04
CA GLU A 8 -9.92 -9.47 -1.10
C GLU A 8 -11.08 -8.60 -0.70
N GLY A 9 -10.97 -7.35 -0.96
CA GLY A 9 -12.03 -6.40 -0.64
C GLY A 9 -11.95 -5.82 0.75
N GLU A 10 -11.08 -6.37 1.60
CA GLU A 10 -10.96 -5.87 2.96
C GLU A 10 -9.86 -4.86 3.05
N SER A 11 -9.94 -4.00 4.04
CA SER A 11 -9.00 -2.90 4.16
C SER A 11 -8.37 -2.84 5.53
N ILE A 12 -7.33 -2.04 5.64
CA ILE A 12 -6.66 -1.73 6.87
C ILE A 12 -6.58 -0.23 6.96
N LEU A 13 -6.89 0.32 8.11
CA LEU A 13 -6.82 1.76 8.30
C LEU A 13 -5.64 2.10 9.19
N MET A 14 -4.98 3.19 8.89
CA MET A 14 -3.85 3.66 9.68
C MET A 14 -3.99 5.15 9.91
N LEU A 15 -3.33 5.63 10.93
CA LEU A 15 -3.32 7.06 11.25
C LEU A 15 -4.74 7.58 11.37
N ASP A 16 -5.52 6.92 12.22
CA ASP A 16 -6.89 7.33 12.49
C ASP A 16 -7.72 7.40 11.22
N GLY A 17 -7.47 6.51 10.29
CA GLY A 17 -8.29 6.46 9.09
C GLY A 17 -7.81 7.34 7.97
N ILE A 18 -6.70 8.06 8.17
CA ILE A 18 -6.19 8.91 7.12
C ILE A 18 -5.65 8.08 5.97
N ILE A 19 -5.09 6.93 6.25
CA ILE A 19 -4.56 6.06 5.23
C ILE A 19 -5.36 4.78 5.22
N GLU A 20 -5.79 4.37 4.03
CA GLU A 20 -6.51 3.11 3.91
C GLU A 20 -5.75 2.24 2.91
N VAL A 21 -5.48 1.00 3.28
CA VAL A 21 -4.81 0.05 2.41
C VAL A 21 -5.82 -1.05 2.15
N LYS A 22 -6.16 -1.28 0.89
CA LYS A 22 -7.19 -2.23 0.55
C LYS A 22 -6.62 -3.31 -0.35
N VAL A 23 -7.00 -4.55 -0.09
CA VAL A 23 -6.58 -5.65 -0.93
C VAL A 23 -7.55 -5.74 -2.09
N LEU A 24 -7.09 -5.38 -3.28
CA LEU A 24 -7.96 -5.35 -4.45
C LEU A 24 -8.14 -6.76 -5.04
N SER A 25 -7.08 -7.49 -5.16
CA SER A 25 -7.18 -8.84 -5.68
C SER A 25 -5.92 -9.61 -5.34
N VAL A 26 -6.04 -10.92 -5.32
CA VAL A 26 -4.90 -11.78 -5.08
C VAL A 26 -4.94 -12.86 -6.13
N THR A 27 -3.90 -12.99 -6.91
CA THR A 27 -3.83 -13.98 -7.96
C THR A 27 -2.45 -14.61 -7.92
N GLY A 28 -2.38 -15.89 -7.65
CA GLY A 28 -1.10 -16.57 -7.57
C GLY A 28 -0.23 -15.94 -6.50
N LYS A 29 0.91 -15.46 -6.87
CA LYS A 29 1.82 -14.84 -5.92
C LYS A 29 1.78 -13.33 -5.97
N ILE A 30 0.78 -12.78 -6.63
CA ILE A 30 0.69 -11.33 -6.80
C ILE A 30 -0.55 -10.82 -6.09
N ALA A 31 -0.36 -9.82 -5.23
CA ALA A 31 -1.45 -9.17 -4.57
C ALA A 31 -1.51 -7.73 -5.07
N ARG A 32 -2.68 -7.29 -5.47
CA ARG A 32 -2.85 -5.92 -5.91
C ARG A 32 -3.42 -5.13 -4.75
N ILE A 33 -2.73 -4.09 -4.40
CA ILE A 33 -3.05 -3.31 -3.21
C ILE A 33 -3.40 -1.90 -3.62
N GLY A 34 -4.52 -1.40 -3.13
CA GLY A 34 -4.87 -0.02 -3.34
C GLY A 34 -4.57 0.76 -2.08
N ILE A 35 -4.00 1.93 -2.24
CA ILE A 35 -3.66 2.77 -1.10
C ILE A 35 -4.30 4.12 -1.30
N GLU A 36 -5.07 4.52 -0.28
CA GLU A 36 -5.69 5.82 -0.31
C GLU A 36 -5.03 6.67 0.75
N ALA A 37 -4.44 7.77 0.39
CA ALA A 37 -3.72 8.60 1.33
C ALA A 37 -3.70 10.02 0.81
N PRO A 38 -3.49 11.01 1.70
CA PRO A 38 -3.39 12.40 1.27
C PRO A 38 -2.17 12.55 0.40
N LYS A 39 -2.20 13.55 -0.50
CA LYS A 39 -1.09 13.69 -1.39
C LYS A 39 0.17 14.14 -0.69
N GLU A 40 0.10 14.59 0.54
CA GLU A 40 1.33 14.93 1.24
C GLU A 40 2.12 13.70 1.62
N ILE A 41 1.51 12.52 1.58
CA ILE A 41 2.20 11.31 1.97
C ILE A 41 2.71 10.62 0.73
N ASP A 42 4.02 10.46 0.64
CA ASP A 42 4.60 9.80 -0.50
C ASP A 42 4.47 8.30 -0.38
N ILE A 43 4.15 7.67 -1.48
CA ILE A 43 4.06 6.23 -1.52
C ILE A 43 5.05 5.77 -2.56
N ILE A 44 6.10 5.07 -2.11
CA ILE A 44 7.18 4.70 -2.98
C ILE A 44 7.45 3.22 -2.84
N ARG A 45 7.66 2.55 -3.95
CA ARG A 45 8.03 1.16 -3.90
C ARG A 45 9.38 1.02 -3.23
N LYS A 46 9.47 0.05 -2.34
CA LYS A 46 10.69 -0.10 -1.59
C LYS A 46 11.90 -0.33 -2.48
N GLU A 47 11.73 -1.12 -3.53
CA GLU A 47 12.87 -1.40 -4.37
C GLU A 47 13.30 -0.14 -5.13
N LEU A 48 12.41 0.84 -5.32
CA LEU A 48 12.82 2.06 -5.98
C LEU A 48 13.56 2.98 -5.05
N VAL A 49 13.24 2.91 -3.78
CA VAL A 49 13.94 3.74 -2.82
C VAL A 49 15.42 3.45 -2.84
N GLU A 50 15.77 2.21 -3.05
CA GLU A 50 17.16 1.92 -3.06
C GLU A 50 17.85 2.44 -4.25
N GLN A 51 17.19 2.73 -5.34
CA GLN A 51 17.85 3.26 -6.45
C GLN A 51 17.89 4.70 -6.40
N GLU A 52 17.07 5.41 -6.09
CA GLU A 52 17.16 6.78 -5.98
C GLU A 52 15.97 7.27 -5.83
N GLN A 53 15.55 7.98 -5.61
CA GLN A 53 14.41 8.50 -5.34
C GLN A 53 13.53 8.59 -6.18
N SER A 54 12.71 8.50 -6.26
CA SER A 54 11.92 8.65 -7.17
C SER A 54 10.74 8.93 -6.73
N GLU A 55 9.90 9.31 -6.91
CA GLU A 55 8.80 9.68 -6.47
C GLU A 55 7.88 8.76 -6.81
N ASN A 56 7.11 8.50 -6.67
CA ASN A 56 6.15 7.64 -6.87
C ASN A 56 5.75 7.32 -8.01
N ASP A 57 5.65 6.79 -8.47
CA ASP A 57 5.23 6.55 -9.60
C ASP A 57 4.51 5.48 -9.64
N GLU A 58 3.89 5.00 -9.75
CA GLU A 58 3.10 4.14 -9.87
C GLU A 58 2.82 3.74 -10.24
#